data_a86746b20f3942d32f56b2b7abbd7038
#
_entry.id   a86746b20f3942d32f56b2b7abbd7038
#
_cell.length_a   1.000
_cell.length_b   1.000
_cell.length_c   1.000
_cell.angle_alpha   90.00
_cell.angle_beta   90.00
_cell.angle_gamma   90.00
#
_symmetry.space_group_name_H-M   'P 1'
#
loop_
_entity.id
_entity.type
_entity.pdbx_description
1 polymer ?
#
loop_
_entity_poly.entity_id
_entity_poly.type
_entity_poly.pdbx_seq_one_letter_code
_entity_poly.pdbx_strand_id
1 'polypeptide(L)'
;MGIVELLLLAVGLSMDAFAVAVCKGLATPNLKIKHMAIVGAWFGIFQALMPMIGYLLGSAFYVYIEAVSAWVAFVLLCSIGGNMIKEALQKKEEEADASLAFGKMLLLAIATSIDALAVGITFAALQQQHIVGSVCLIGCVTFLISAAGVKVGSIFGTKYKSKAELCGGIVLILLGIRILLRHFGIWP
;
A
#
# COMPACT_ATOMS: atom_id res chain seq x y z
N MET A 1 -13.62 -19.55 5.00
CA MET A 1 -13.08 -18.59 6.00
C MET A 1 -14.24 -17.91 6.70
N GLY A 2 -14.14 -17.78 8.04
CA GLY A 2 -15.10 -17.02 8.83
C GLY A 2 -14.94 -15.51 8.62
N ILE A 3 -15.97 -14.73 8.92
CA ILE A 3 -15.95 -13.25 8.76
C ILE A 3 -14.85 -12.59 9.59
N VAL A 4 -14.56 -13.13 10.79
CA VAL A 4 -13.52 -12.61 11.68
C VAL A 4 -12.13 -12.83 11.09
N GLU A 5 -11.86 -14.01 10.55
CA GLU A 5 -10.60 -14.33 9.88
C GLU A 5 -10.39 -13.42 8.67
N LEU A 6 -11.45 -13.19 7.89
CA LEU A 6 -11.41 -12.31 6.73
C LEU A 6 -11.17 -10.85 7.12
N LEU A 7 -11.76 -10.37 8.22
CA LEU A 7 -11.51 -9.04 8.75
C LEU A 7 -10.06 -8.86 9.22
N LEU A 8 -9.53 -9.84 9.96
CA LEU A 8 -8.13 -9.82 10.40
C LEU A 8 -7.17 -9.81 9.20
N LEU A 9 -7.46 -10.64 8.19
CA LEU A 9 -6.70 -10.65 6.94
C LEU A 9 -6.78 -9.29 6.23
N ALA A 10 -7.97 -8.70 6.11
CA ALA A 10 -8.18 -7.41 5.47
C ALA A 10 -7.42 -6.28 6.19
N VAL A 11 -7.43 -6.27 7.52
CA VAL A 11 -6.63 -5.31 8.31
C VAL A 11 -5.14 -5.53 8.08
N GLY A 12 -4.67 -6.78 8.11
CA GLY A 12 -3.26 -7.10 7.86
C GLY A 12 -2.78 -6.62 6.49
N LEU A 13 -3.54 -6.94 5.43
CA LEU A 13 -3.27 -6.49 4.05
C LEU A 13 -3.32 -4.97 3.88
N SER A 14 -4.10 -4.27 4.72
CA SER A 14 -4.23 -2.81 4.65
C SER A 14 -3.04 -2.06 5.25
N MET A 15 -2.15 -2.74 5.98
CA MET A 15 -1.07 -2.05 6.72
C MET A 15 -0.04 -1.40 5.79
N ASP A 16 0.28 -2.01 4.66
CA ASP A 16 1.21 -1.45 3.69
C ASP A 16 0.60 -0.20 3.03
N ALA A 17 -0.67 -0.26 2.64
CA ALA A 17 -1.42 0.88 2.12
C ALA A 17 -1.56 2.00 3.17
N PHE A 18 -1.77 1.65 4.45
CA PHE A 18 -1.80 2.61 5.55
C PHE A 18 -0.47 3.35 5.69
N ALA A 19 0.66 2.63 5.70
CA ALA A 19 1.98 3.25 5.83
C ALA A 19 2.25 4.24 4.69
N VAL A 20 1.96 3.86 3.45
CA VAL A 20 2.09 4.74 2.28
C VAL A 20 1.12 5.92 2.36
N ALA A 21 -0.12 5.70 2.81
CA ALA A 21 -1.12 6.75 3.00
C ALA A 21 -0.68 7.78 4.06
N VAL A 22 -0.06 7.33 5.15
CA VAL A 22 0.56 8.23 6.15
C VAL A 22 1.64 9.09 5.49
N CYS A 23 2.54 8.50 4.68
CA CYS A 23 3.57 9.25 3.96
C CYS A 23 2.97 10.30 3.02
N LYS A 24 1.89 9.97 2.30
CA LYS A 24 1.15 10.94 1.46
C LYS A 24 0.52 12.05 2.29
N GLY A 25 -0.04 11.71 3.45
CA GLY A 25 -0.58 12.69 4.40
C GLY A 25 0.48 13.66 4.93
N LEU A 26 1.66 13.15 5.26
CA LEU A 26 2.82 13.95 5.71
C LEU A 26 3.23 14.99 4.65
N ALA A 27 3.17 14.63 3.38
CA ALA A 27 3.50 15.51 2.25
C ALA A 27 2.38 16.51 1.90
N THR A 28 1.18 16.40 2.48
CA THR A 28 0.01 17.21 2.13
C THR A 28 -0.32 18.25 3.22
N PRO A 29 0.17 19.51 3.12
CA PRO A 29 0.00 20.51 4.19
C PRO A 29 -1.44 20.99 4.36
N ASN A 30 -2.23 21.04 3.27
CA ASN A 30 -3.63 21.49 3.27
C ASN A 30 -4.57 20.33 2.95
N LEU A 31 -4.72 19.41 3.92
CA LEU A 31 -5.54 18.23 3.73
C LEU A 31 -7.02 18.60 3.54
N LYS A 32 -7.59 18.14 2.43
CA LYS A 32 -9.04 18.19 2.17
C LYS A 32 -9.60 16.76 2.23
N ILE A 33 -10.85 16.62 2.59
CA ILE A 33 -11.55 15.31 2.58
C ILE A 33 -11.43 14.63 1.21
N LYS A 34 -11.43 15.41 0.13
CA LYS A 34 -11.22 14.90 -1.23
C LYS A 34 -9.88 14.14 -1.39
N HIS A 35 -8.81 14.62 -0.78
CA HIS A 35 -7.49 13.94 -0.84
C HIS A 35 -7.54 12.59 -0.12
N MET A 36 -8.17 12.52 1.05
CA MET A 36 -8.36 11.28 1.80
C MET A 36 -9.19 10.27 0.98
N ALA A 37 -10.29 10.75 0.37
CA ALA A 37 -11.16 9.91 -0.45
C ALA A 37 -10.43 9.39 -1.71
N ILE A 38 -9.63 10.22 -2.38
CA ILE A 38 -8.86 9.81 -3.56
C ILE A 38 -7.82 8.75 -3.19
N VAL A 39 -7.01 8.99 -2.16
CA VAL A 39 -5.97 8.03 -1.72
C VAL A 39 -6.60 6.72 -1.25
N GLY A 40 -7.66 6.82 -0.43
CA GLY A 40 -8.42 5.65 0.02
C GLY A 40 -9.00 4.86 -1.15
N ALA A 41 -9.59 5.55 -2.15
CA ALA A 41 -10.15 4.90 -3.34
C ALA A 41 -9.08 4.18 -4.17
N TRP A 42 -7.92 4.80 -4.39
CA TRP A 42 -6.82 4.15 -5.10
C TRP A 42 -6.40 2.85 -4.41
N PHE A 43 -6.06 2.92 -3.11
CA PHE A 43 -5.62 1.74 -2.38
C PHE A 43 -6.73 0.71 -2.22
N GLY A 44 -7.96 1.14 -1.89
CA GLY A 44 -9.09 0.23 -1.72
C GLY A 44 -9.50 -0.50 -3.00
N ILE A 45 -9.53 0.20 -4.15
CA ILE A 45 -9.85 -0.42 -5.45
C ILE A 45 -8.78 -1.45 -5.84
N PHE A 46 -7.51 -1.10 -5.74
CA PHE A 46 -6.43 -2.03 -6.09
C PHE A 46 -6.34 -3.20 -5.11
N GLN A 47 -6.62 -2.97 -3.84
CA GLN A 47 -6.65 -4.03 -2.82
C GLN A 47 -7.84 -4.98 -2.97
N ALA A 48 -8.90 -4.58 -3.66
CA ALA A 48 -10.00 -5.47 -4.07
C ALA A 48 -9.71 -6.13 -5.43
N LEU A 49 -9.13 -5.38 -6.37
CA LEU A 49 -8.88 -5.84 -7.73
C LEU A 49 -7.80 -6.93 -7.78
N MET A 50 -6.70 -6.75 -7.04
CA MET A 50 -5.57 -7.69 -7.06
C MET A 50 -5.95 -9.10 -6.58
N PRO A 51 -6.66 -9.31 -5.45
CA PRO A 51 -7.07 -10.67 -5.08
C PRO A 51 -8.11 -11.25 -6.05
N MET A 52 -8.92 -10.42 -6.71
CA MET A 52 -9.81 -10.89 -7.77
C MET A 52 -9.00 -11.42 -8.96
N ILE A 53 -7.98 -10.68 -9.40
CA ILE A 53 -7.06 -11.13 -10.47
C ILE A 53 -6.34 -12.40 -10.04
N GLY A 54 -5.82 -12.47 -8.81
CA GLY A 54 -5.16 -13.64 -8.26
C GLY A 54 -6.07 -14.87 -8.24
N TYR A 55 -7.34 -14.68 -7.86
CA TYR A 55 -8.34 -15.74 -7.89
C TYR A 55 -8.59 -16.27 -9.31
N LEU A 56 -8.70 -15.38 -10.30
CA LEU A 56 -8.92 -15.75 -11.70
C LEU A 56 -7.70 -16.46 -12.33
N LEU A 57 -6.50 -16.04 -11.94
CA LEU A 57 -5.25 -16.66 -12.41
C LEU A 57 -5.04 -18.06 -11.81
N GLY A 58 -5.63 -18.32 -10.64
CA GLY A 58 -5.55 -19.61 -9.96
C GLY A 58 -4.13 -20.00 -9.53
N SER A 59 -3.96 -21.25 -9.12
CA SER A 59 -2.70 -21.77 -8.59
C SER A 59 -1.60 -21.97 -9.65
N ALA A 60 -1.93 -21.97 -10.94
CA ALA A 60 -0.97 -22.27 -12.02
C ALA A 60 0.18 -21.23 -12.15
N PHE A 61 -0.06 -19.98 -11.73
CA PHE A 61 0.91 -18.89 -11.86
C PHE A 61 1.56 -18.45 -10.53
N TYR A 62 1.23 -19.11 -9.42
CA TYR A 62 1.67 -18.72 -8.08
C TYR A 62 3.19 -18.50 -7.99
N VAL A 63 3.99 -19.47 -8.42
CA VAL A 63 5.46 -19.44 -8.30
C VAL A 63 6.08 -18.25 -9.05
N TYR A 64 5.57 -17.93 -10.24
CA TYR A 64 6.10 -16.82 -11.05
C TYR A 64 5.71 -15.46 -10.48
N ILE A 65 4.49 -15.32 -9.99
CA ILE A 65 3.98 -14.08 -9.41
C ILE A 65 4.70 -13.78 -8.10
N GLU A 66 4.88 -14.77 -7.23
CA GLU A 66 5.59 -14.60 -5.96
C GLU A 66 7.04 -14.17 -6.16
N ALA A 67 7.76 -14.80 -7.10
CA ALA A 67 9.17 -14.49 -7.37
C ALA A 67 9.38 -13.04 -7.88
N VAL A 68 8.50 -12.54 -8.74
CA VAL A 68 8.64 -11.21 -9.36
C VAL A 68 8.07 -10.10 -8.48
N SER A 69 6.98 -10.37 -7.76
CA SER A 69 6.24 -9.37 -6.99
C SER A 69 7.07 -8.70 -5.91
N ALA A 70 7.85 -9.46 -5.15
CA ALA A 70 8.69 -8.93 -4.07
C ALA A 70 9.78 -7.98 -4.59
N TRP A 71 10.39 -8.30 -5.73
CA TRP A 71 11.40 -7.44 -6.37
C TRP A 71 10.80 -6.14 -6.89
N VAL A 72 9.65 -6.21 -7.55
CA VAL A 72 8.95 -5.02 -8.06
C VAL A 72 8.54 -4.11 -6.90
N ALA A 73 7.91 -4.65 -5.85
CA ALA A 73 7.55 -3.88 -4.67
C ALA A 73 8.77 -3.22 -4.01
N PHE A 74 9.87 -3.96 -3.85
CA PHE A 74 11.12 -3.45 -3.27
C PHE A 74 11.68 -2.26 -4.07
N VAL A 75 11.85 -2.42 -5.39
CA VAL A 75 12.39 -1.37 -6.26
C VAL A 75 11.51 -0.12 -6.23
N LEU A 76 10.18 -0.28 -6.27
CA LEU A 76 9.24 0.83 -6.24
C LEU A 76 9.27 1.58 -4.91
N LEU A 77 9.20 0.86 -3.79
CA LEU A 77 9.23 1.47 -2.46
C LEU A 77 10.56 2.15 -2.17
N CYS A 78 11.69 1.55 -2.59
CA CYS A 78 13.01 2.17 -2.47
C CYS A 78 13.15 3.43 -3.34
N SER A 79 12.62 3.43 -4.55
CA SER A 79 12.66 4.59 -5.45
C SER A 79 11.87 5.76 -4.88
N ILE A 80 10.67 5.50 -4.36
CA ILE A 80 9.80 6.53 -3.77
C ILE A 80 10.38 7.02 -2.44
N GLY A 81 10.78 6.11 -1.56
CA GLY A 81 11.40 6.44 -0.28
C GLY A 81 12.71 7.22 -0.45
N GLY A 82 13.54 6.84 -1.42
CA GLY A 82 14.77 7.56 -1.78
C GLY A 82 14.49 8.98 -2.27
N ASN A 83 13.48 9.19 -3.09
CA ASN A 83 13.04 10.52 -3.53
C ASN A 83 12.57 11.38 -2.34
N MET A 84 11.74 10.84 -1.44
CA MET A 84 11.30 11.55 -0.24
C MET A 84 12.47 11.98 0.65
N ILE A 85 13.45 11.10 0.86
CA ILE A 85 14.67 11.43 1.63
C ILE A 85 15.46 12.53 0.94
N LYS A 86 15.63 12.46 -0.38
CA LYS A 86 16.31 13.49 -1.17
C LYS A 86 15.63 14.85 -1.05
N GLU A 87 14.29 14.91 -1.14
CA GLU A 87 13.50 16.12 -0.98
C GLU A 87 13.64 16.69 0.44
N ALA A 88 13.60 15.85 1.47
CA ALA A 88 13.79 16.23 2.86
C ALA A 88 15.17 16.85 3.14
N LEU A 89 16.23 16.35 2.50
CA LEU A 89 17.61 16.80 2.69
C LEU A 89 17.95 18.08 1.90
N GLN A 90 17.33 18.29 0.73
CA GLN A 90 17.64 19.41 -0.14
C GLN A 90 17.08 20.75 0.32
N LYS A 91 16.25 20.80 1.38
CA LYS A 91 15.61 22.02 1.93
C LYS A 91 15.03 22.97 0.86
N LYS A 92 14.80 22.48 -0.35
CA LYS A 92 14.12 23.25 -1.36
C LYS A 92 12.66 23.41 -0.95
N GLU A 93 12.21 24.65 -0.91
CA GLU A 93 10.80 25.03 -0.77
C GLU A 93 9.96 24.63 -2.01
N GLU A 94 10.42 23.67 -2.79
CA GLU A 94 9.59 23.06 -3.81
C GLU A 94 8.47 22.31 -3.07
N GLU A 95 7.25 22.63 -3.43
CA GLU A 95 6.03 22.03 -2.93
C GLU A 95 6.23 20.51 -2.80
N ALA A 96 6.24 20.01 -1.56
CA ALA A 96 6.32 18.59 -1.32
C ALA A 96 5.35 17.90 -2.26
N ASP A 97 5.82 16.88 -2.97
CA ASP A 97 5.05 16.23 -4.03
C ASP A 97 3.79 15.54 -3.45
N ALA A 98 2.89 16.38 -2.98
CA ALA A 98 1.51 16.03 -2.66
C ALA A 98 0.75 15.61 -3.93
N SER A 99 1.48 15.49 -5.08
CA SER A 99 0.84 15.20 -6.33
C SER A 99 0.15 13.85 -6.25
N LEU A 100 -1.16 13.91 -6.36
CA LEU A 100 -2.03 12.78 -6.62
C LEU A 100 -1.98 12.43 -8.12
N ALA A 101 -0.83 12.66 -8.77
CA ALA A 101 -0.64 12.36 -10.18
C ALA A 101 -0.96 10.89 -10.42
N PHE A 102 -1.79 10.65 -11.44
CA PHE A 102 -2.31 9.33 -11.77
C PHE A 102 -1.22 8.25 -11.80
N GLY A 103 -0.09 8.48 -12.47
CA GLY A 103 0.98 7.50 -12.57
C GLY A 103 1.64 7.16 -11.23
N LYS A 104 1.83 8.15 -10.34
CA LYS A 104 2.39 7.91 -9.01
C LYS A 104 1.44 7.15 -8.11
N MET A 105 0.15 7.51 -8.12
CA MET A 105 -0.86 6.80 -7.34
C MET A 105 -1.07 5.37 -7.84
N LEU A 106 -1.07 5.16 -9.16
CA LEU A 106 -1.15 3.85 -9.78
C LEU A 106 0.01 2.95 -9.32
N LEU A 107 1.24 3.48 -9.40
CA LEU A 107 2.44 2.75 -9.03
C LEU A 107 2.43 2.33 -7.55
N LEU A 108 2.07 3.27 -6.66
CA LEU A 108 1.92 3.00 -5.23
C LEU A 108 0.84 1.98 -4.94
N ALA A 109 -0.33 2.10 -5.57
CA ALA A 109 -1.44 1.19 -5.37
C ALA A 109 -1.10 -0.24 -5.85
N ILE A 110 -0.43 -0.38 -6.99
CA ILE A 110 0.07 -1.68 -7.45
C ILE A 110 1.08 -2.24 -6.44
N ALA A 111 2.10 -1.46 -6.04
CA ALA A 111 3.15 -1.92 -5.14
C ALA A 111 2.63 -2.42 -3.80
N THR A 112 1.61 -1.74 -3.24
CA THR A 112 1.02 -2.10 -1.94
C THR A 112 -0.04 -3.20 -2.00
N SER A 113 -0.48 -3.61 -3.19
CA SER A 113 -1.54 -4.62 -3.38
C SER A 113 -1.03 -5.94 -3.97
N ILE A 114 0.28 -6.08 -4.12
CA ILE A 114 0.88 -7.30 -4.69
C ILE A 114 0.68 -8.51 -3.77
N ASP A 115 0.73 -8.33 -2.47
CA ASP A 115 0.45 -9.37 -1.48
C ASP A 115 -1.02 -9.83 -1.53
N ALA A 116 -1.94 -8.92 -1.82
CA ALA A 116 -3.35 -9.24 -2.03
C ALA A 116 -3.57 -10.15 -3.27
N LEU A 117 -2.73 -10.05 -4.29
CA LEU A 117 -2.76 -10.95 -5.44
C LEU A 117 -2.46 -12.40 -5.01
N ALA A 118 -1.45 -12.63 -4.15
CA ALA A 118 -1.13 -13.94 -3.60
C ALA A 118 -2.28 -14.50 -2.73
N VAL A 119 -2.94 -13.64 -1.96
CA VAL A 119 -4.14 -14.02 -1.20
C VAL A 119 -5.28 -14.45 -2.13
N GLY A 120 -5.46 -13.78 -3.27
CA GLY A 120 -6.46 -14.17 -4.27
C GLY A 120 -6.21 -15.57 -4.83
N ILE A 121 -4.96 -15.92 -5.11
CA ILE A 121 -4.58 -17.28 -5.55
C ILE A 121 -4.89 -18.31 -4.46
N THR A 122 -4.61 -17.95 -3.19
CA THR A 122 -4.95 -18.81 -2.06
C THR A 122 -6.48 -18.99 -1.94
N PHE A 123 -7.27 -17.96 -2.20
CA PHE A 123 -8.74 -18.07 -2.23
C PHE A 123 -9.22 -19.01 -3.35
N ALA A 124 -8.53 -19.02 -4.51
CA ALA A 124 -8.84 -19.98 -5.57
C ALA A 124 -8.52 -21.42 -5.15
N ALA A 125 -7.37 -21.65 -4.52
CA ALA A 125 -6.98 -22.98 -4.03
C ALA A 125 -7.92 -23.49 -2.93
N LEU A 126 -8.43 -22.61 -2.07
CA LEU A 126 -9.40 -22.92 -1.01
C LEU A 126 -10.87 -22.96 -1.49
N GLN A 127 -11.10 -22.76 -2.79
CA GLN A 127 -12.44 -22.72 -3.40
C GLN A 127 -13.40 -21.77 -2.65
N GLN A 128 -12.94 -20.56 -2.33
CA GLN A 128 -13.71 -19.56 -1.60
C GLN A 128 -15.03 -19.26 -2.33
N GLN A 129 -16.17 -19.63 -1.72
CA GLN A 129 -17.50 -19.54 -2.36
C GLN A 129 -17.98 -18.09 -2.54
N HIS A 130 -17.59 -17.16 -1.66
CA HIS A 130 -18.02 -15.76 -1.68
C HIS A 130 -16.88 -14.80 -2.01
N ILE A 131 -16.14 -15.08 -3.10
CA ILE A 131 -14.97 -14.27 -3.48
C ILE A 131 -15.31 -12.78 -3.62
N VAL A 132 -16.40 -12.42 -4.28
CA VAL A 132 -16.80 -11.03 -4.48
C VAL A 132 -17.02 -10.31 -3.15
N GLY A 133 -17.72 -10.94 -2.19
CA GLY A 133 -17.90 -10.39 -0.86
C GLY A 133 -16.59 -10.21 -0.11
N SER A 134 -15.69 -11.20 -0.23
CA SER A 134 -14.37 -11.17 0.42
C SER A 134 -13.51 -10.02 -0.10
N VAL A 135 -13.39 -9.86 -1.43
CA VAL A 135 -12.57 -8.80 -2.02
C VAL A 135 -13.17 -7.41 -1.80
N CYS A 136 -14.50 -7.27 -1.82
CA CYS A 136 -15.17 -6.02 -1.48
C CYS A 136 -14.89 -5.60 -0.03
N LEU A 137 -14.95 -6.55 0.90
CA LEU A 137 -14.65 -6.29 2.30
C LEU A 137 -13.19 -5.84 2.47
N ILE A 138 -12.23 -6.54 1.83
CA ILE A 138 -10.81 -6.16 1.85
C ILE A 138 -10.65 -4.73 1.31
N GLY A 139 -11.25 -4.41 0.17
CA GLY A 139 -11.18 -3.08 -0.43
C GLY A 139 -11.78 -1.98 0.45
N CYS A 140 -12.94 -2.23 1.07
CA CYS A 140 -13.59 -1.28 1.99
C CYS A 140 -12.74 -1.03 3.24
N VAL A 141 -12.19 -2.07 3.85
CA VAL A 141 -11.31 -1.94 5.01
C VAL A 141 -10.05 -1.15 4.64
N THR A 142 -9.43 -1.46 3.52
CA THR A 142 -8.25 -0.73 3.03
C THR A 142 -8.57 0.73 2.72
N PHE A 143 -9.71 1.02 2.11
CA PHE A 143 -10.17 2.39 1.88
C PHE A 143 -10.23 3.20 3.19
N LEU A 144 -10.91 2.66 4.21
CA LEU A 144 -11.08 3.33 5.50
C LEU A 144 -9.75 3.53 6.23
N ILE A 145 -8.93 2.49 6.27
CA ILE A 145 -7.63 2.51 6.94
C ILE A 145 -6.67 3.49 6.23
N SER A 146 -6.64 3.50 4.90
CA SER A 146 -5.80 4.43 4.13
C SER A 146 -6.27 5.87 4.24
N ALA A 147 -7.59 6.13 4.21
CA ALA A 147 -8.13 7.46 4.43
C ALA A 147 -7.77 8.00 5.83
N ALA A 148 -7.85 7.14 6.86
CA ALA A 148 -7.38 7.47 8.21
C ALA A 148 -5.87 7.72 8.24
N GLY A 149 -5.07 6.93 7.52
CA GLY A 149 -3.62 7.09 7.40
C GLY A 149 -3.23 8.46 6.85
N VAL A 150 -3.88 8.91 5.77
CA VAL A 150 -3.65 10.27 5.23
C VAL A 150 -3.94 11.35 6.26
N LYS A 151 -5.03 11.21 7.03
CA LYS A 151 -5.37 12.18 8.10
C LYS A 151 -4.32 12.19 9.19
N VAL A 152 -3.90 11.03 9.67
CA VAL A 152 -2.84 10.90 10.67
C VAL A 152 -1.55 11.54 10.16
N GLY A 153 -1.12 11.21 8.94
CA GLY A 153 0.07 11.78 8.33
C GLY A 153 0.03 13.30 8.23
N SER A 154 -1.09 13.87 7.79
CA SER A 154 -1.25 15.31 7.66
C SER A 154 -1.13 16.08 9.00
N ILE A 155 -1.65 15.51 10.09
CA ILE A 155 -1.54 16.12 11.43
C ILE A 155 -0.06 16.24 11.85
N PHE A 156 0.73 15.20 11.58
CA PHE A 156 2.17 15.21 11.88
C PHE A 156 2.98 16.05 10.90
N GLY A 157 2.62 16.05 9.61
CA GLY A 157 3.35 16.73 8.54
C GLY A 157 3.30 18.25 8.63
N THR A 158 2.18 18.84 9.05
CA THR A 158 2.03 20.29 9.21
C THR A 158 3.00 20.88 10.23
N LYS A 159 3.41 20.09 11.23
CA LYS A 159 4.30 20.56 12.29
C LYS A 159 5.79 20.28 12.02
N TYR A 160 6.09 19.23 11.25
CA TYR A 160 7.47 18.74 11.08
C TYR A 160 7.74 18.25 9.64
N LYS A 161 7.36 19.04 8.61
CA LYS A 161 7.39 18.66 7.19
C LYS A 161 8.67 17.89 6.77
N SER A 162 9.85 18.49 6.91
CA SER A 162 11.11 17.88 6.49
C SER A 162 11.46 16.60 7.28
N LYS A 163 11.21 16.60 8.61
CA LYS A 163 11.43 15.40 9.44
C LYS A 163 10.45 14.30 9.10
N ALA A 164 9.21 14.67 8.76
CA ALA A 164 8.15 13.76 8.39
C ALA A 164 8.42 13.10 7.03
N GLU A 165 8.90 13.86 6.03
CA GLU A 165 9.32 13.34 4.73
C GLU A 165 10.51 12.38 4.87
N LEU A 166 11.49 12.72 5.72
CA LEU A 166 12.62 11.85 6.02
C LEU A 166 12.16 10.54 6.67
N CYS A 167 11.31 10.61 7.70
CA CYS A 167 10.75 9.43 8.35
C CYS A 167 9.92 8.59 7.39
N GLY A 168 9.07 9.22 6.58
CA GLY A 168 8.25 8.53 5.58
C GLY A 168 9.09 7.79 4.56
N GLY A 169 10.13 8.44 4.03
CA GLY A 169 11.07 7.81 3.10
C GLY A 169 11.79 6.61 3.70
N ILE A 170 12.26 6.72 4.95
CA ILE A 170 12.88 5.60 5.69
C ILE A 170 11.89 4.46 5.87
N VAL A 171 10.65 4.74 6.28
CA VAL A 171 9.59 3.72 6.45
C VAL A 171 9.34 2.97 5.14
N LEU A 172 9.23 3.67 4.00
CA LEU A 172 9.01 3.02 2.70
C LEU A 172 10.17 2.10 2.32
N ILE A 173 11.43 2.53 2.54
CA ILE A 173 12.60 1.69 2.28
C ILE A 173 12.60 0.46 3.19
N LEU A 174 12.31 0.63 4.48
CA LEU A 174 12.23 -0.49 5.43
C LEU A 174 11.12 -1.48 5.05
N LEU A 175 9.97 -0.99 4.59
CA LEU A 175 8.89 -1.84 4.07
C LEU A 175 9.34 -2.62 2.84
N GLY A 176 10.02 -1.97 1.89
CA GLY A 176 10.58 -2.63 0.72
C GLY A 176 11.58 -3.74 1.11
N ILE A 177 12.49 -3.45 2.05
CA ILE A 177 13.44 -4.43 2.57
C ILE A 177 12.70 -5.59 3.27
N ARG A 178 11.71 -5.30 4.10
CA ARG A 178 10.91 -6.31 4.79
C ARG A 178 10.23 -7.26 3.80
N ILE A 179 9.61 -6.74 2.74
CA ILE A 179 8.97 -7.55 1.69
C ILE A 179 10.00 -8.48 1.06
N LEU A 180 11.18 -7.98 0.75
CA LEU A 180 12.25 -8.77 0.16
C LEU A 180 12.78 -9.85 1.12
N LEU A 181 12.99 -9.53 2.39
CA LEU A 181 13.44 -10.49 3.41
C LEU A 181 12.41 -11.61 3.64
N ARG A 182 11.12 -11.25 3.64
CA ARG A 182 10.03 -12.23 3.73
C ARG A 182 10.02 -13.17 2.51
N HIS A 183 10.26 -12.65 1.32
CA HIS A 183 10.37 -13.45 0.10
C HIS A 183 11.51 -14.47 0.17
N PHE A 184 12.64 -14.13 0.79
CA PHE A 184 13.76 -15.05 1.00
C PHE A 184 13.61 -15.96 2.24
N GLY A 185 12.48 -15.88 2.96
CA GLY A 185 12.26 -16.71 4.16
C GLY A 185 13.15 -16.36 5.36
N ILE A 186 13.83 -15.21 5.34
CA ILE A 186 14.74 -14.75 6.40
C ILE A 186 13.95 -14.11 7.55
N TRP A 187 12.74 -13.63 7.27
CA TRP A 187 11.86 -12.99 8.25
C TRP A 187 10.46 -13.61 8.18
N PRO A 188 9.83 -13.95 9.34
CA PRO A 188 8.47 -14.46 9.41
C PRO A 188 7.41 -13.43 8.99
#